data_1e05c09a5e6adcec824c6a847b124d04
#
_entry.id   1e05c09a5e6adcec824c6a847b124d04
#
_cell.length_a   1.000
_cell.length_b   1.000
_cell.length_c   1.000
_cell.angle_alpha   90.00
_cell.angle_beta   90.00
_cell.angle_gamma   90.00
#
_symmetry.space_group_name_H-M   'P 1'
#
loop_
_entity.id
_entity.type
_entity.pdbx_description
1 polymer ?
#
loop_
_entity_poly.entity_id
_entity_poly.type
_entity_poly.pdbx_seq_one_letter_code
_entity_poly.pdbx_strand_id
1 'polypeptide(L)'
;MVSATGNPCIPLRLKTRYLCAMTGTKSLSESVHIVGAGLAGSEAAWQVANTGIRVVVHEMRPVRMTEAHRTDGCAELVCSNSFRSDDAANNAVGLLHAEMRKLGSLIMRAADANQVPAGGALAVDRDGFSAAVTQALHDHPLIEIQRAEIDGLPSADWDNVIVATGPLTSAPLADAIGKLTDENALAFFDAIAPIVHKDSIDMSVAWFQSRYDKVGPGGTGADYINCPMTKEQYDAFVEALVAGEKTDFKEWEANTPYFDGCLPIEVMAERGRETLRHGPMKPVGLTNPRDPTVKAYAVVQLRQDNKLGTLYNMVGFQTKLKYGAQQRVFRTIPGLEKAEFARLGGLHRNTFLNSPKCLDSQLRLRAQPRLRFAGQMTGCEGYVESASIGLIAGLYAAADARSQSLAPPPATTALGSLLGHITGGHIETIDAGPRSFQPMNINFGLFPPLASPPTKNPDGTRLRGNEKTVARKQAISARALSDLDRWIADNLHVAVAA
;
A
#
# COMPACT_ATOMS: atom_id res chain seq x y z
N MET A 1 14.18 48.56 18.45
CA MET A 1 13.54 47.72 19.51
C MET A 1 12.25 47.16 18.93
N VAL A 2 12.28 45.94 18.42
CA VAL A 2 11.07 45.18 18.02
C VAL A 2 11.26 43.80 18.59
N SER A 3 10.40 43.40 19.48
CA SER A 3 10.43 42.14 20.23
C SER A 3 9.96 41.00 19.33
N ALA A 4 10.79 40.00 19.19
CA ALA A 4 10.44 38.71 18.61
C ALA A 4 9.72 37.88 19.67
N THR A 5 8.46 37.55 19.48
CA THR A 5 7.74 36.55 20.26
C THR A 5 7.80 35.21 19.51
N GLY A 6 8.75 34.39 19.92
CA GLY A 6 8.81 32.98 19.50
C GLY A 6 7.72 32.19 20.20
N ASN A 7 6.88 31.50 19.44
CA ASN A 7 6.00 30.46 19.96
C ASN A 7 6.85 29.22 20.32
N PRO A 8 6.72 28.65 21.52
CA PRO A 8 7.38 27.41 21.85
C PRO A 8 6.64 26.24 21.20
N CYS A 9 7.34 25.47 20.39
CA CYS A 9 6.92 24.12 20.00
C CYS A 9 6.75 23.26 21.24
N ILE A 10 5.52 22.92 21.58
CA ILE A 10 5.18 21.93 22.61
C ILE A 10 5.40 20.54 22.00
N PRO A 11 6.30 19.72 22.54
CA PRO A 11 6.39 18.34 22.11
C PRO A 11 5.17 17.59 22.64
N LEU A 12 4.24 17.22 21.77
CA LEU A 12 3.16 16.29 22.10
C LEU A 12 3.76 14.90 22.37
N ARG A 13 4.04 14.61 23.63
CA ARG A 13 4.28 13.26 24.11
C ARG A 13 2.96 12.51 24.19
N LEU A 14 2.49 11.96 23.10
CA LEU A 14 1.44 10.94 23.11
C LEU A 14 2.07 9.58 23.50
N LYS A 15 2.09 9.32 24.81
CA LYS A 15 2.29 7.96 25.33
C LYS A 15 0.94 7.25 25.32
N THR A 16 0.52 6.73 24.19
CA THR A 16 -0.61 5.82 24.13
C THR A 16 -0.09 4.40 24.33
N ARG A 17 -0.18 3.88 25.55
CA ARG A 17 0.07 2.46 25.86
C ARG A 17 -1.29 1.77 25.98
N TYR A 18 -1.54 0.80 25.14
CA TYR A 18 -2.67 -0.10 25.30
C TYR A 18 -2.31 -1.16 26.35
N LEU A 19 -2.95 -1.14 27.51
CA LEU A 19 -2.89 -2.22 28.50
C LEU A 19 -4.25 -2.91 28.54
N CYS A 20 -4.27 -4.20 28.26
CA CYS A 20 -5.45 -5.04 28.46
C CYS A 20 -5.50 -5.53 29.90
N ALA A 21 -6.65 -5.42 30.58
CA ALA A 21 -6.83 -5.81 31.98
C ALA A 21 -6.75 -7.35 32.12
N MET A 22 -5.96 -7.81 33.07
CA MET A 22 -5.71 -9.24 33.33
C MET A 22 -6.74 -9.84 34.29
N THR A 23 -7.37 -10.94 33.90
CA THR A 23 -7.88 -11.96 34.82
C THR A 23 -7.65 -13.34 34.19
N GLY A 24 -6.71 -14.12 34.76
CA GLY A 24 -6.50 -15.52 34.38
C GLY A 24 -5.04 -15.90 34.20
N THR A 25 -4.50 -16.71 35.10
CA THR A 25 -3.14 -17.24 35.09
C THR A 25 -3.00 -18.36 34.05
N LYS A 26 -2.68 -18.02 32.80
CA LYS A 26 -1.96 -18.90 31.87
C LYS A 26 -0.59 -18.29 31.62
N SER A 27 0.46 -19.10 31.52
CA SER A 27 1.80 -18.68 31.13
C SER A 27 1.69 -17.80 29.88
N LEU A 28 2.12 -16.55 29.98
CA LEU A 28 2.25 -15.65 28.85
C LEU A 28 3.24 -16.29 27.87
N SER A 29 2.92 -16.37 26.58
CA SER A 29 3.92 -16.63 25.55
C SER A 29 5.05 -15.62 25.72
N GLU A 30 6.29 -16.09 25.92
CA GLU A 30 7.43 -15.22 26.25
C GLU A 30 7.66 -14.13 25.17
N SER A 31 7.32 -14.42 23.92
CA SER A 31 7.45 -13.48 22.79
C SER A 31 6.56 -13.85 21.61
N VAL A 32 6.21 -12.85 20.79
CA VAL A 32 5.65 -13.04 19.46
C VAL A 32 6.78 -12.95 18.43
N HIS A 33 6.87 -13.95 17.56
CA HIS A 33 7.86 -13.97 16.49
C HIS A 33 7.23 -13.46 15.19
N ILE A 34 7.93 -12.56 14.47
CA ILE A 34 7.47 -12.00 13.20
C ILE A 34 8.54 -12.25 12.14
N VAL A 35 8.15 -12.91 11.06
CA VAL A 35 9.04 -13.19 9.93
C VAL A 35 8.82 -12.15 8.84
N GLY A 36 9.83 -11.30 8.61
CA GLY A 36 9.82 -10.19 7.66
C GLY A 36 9.57 -8.83 8.32
N ALA A 37 10.45 -7.86 8.06
CA ALA A 37 10.37 -6.47 8.52
C ALA A 37 9.87 -5.52 7.40
N GLY A 38 9.02 -5.99 6.49
CA GLY A 38 8.31 -5.17 5.53
C GLY A 38 7.20 -4.34 6.21
N LEU A 39 6.33 -3.70 5.41
CA LEU A 39 5.24 -2.86 5.91
C LEU A 39 4.35 -3.59 6.93
N ALA A 40 3.92 -4.81 6.59
CA ALA A 40 3.04 -5.60 7.46
C ALA A 40 3.73 -6.07 8.73
N GLY A 41 4.98 -6.58 8.63
CA GLY A 41 5.71 -7.07 9.79
C GLY A 41 6.12 -5.95 10.74
N SER A 42 6.55 -4.81 10.22
CA SER A 42 6.87 -3.62 11.02
C SER A 42 5.65 -3.08 11.76
N GLU A 43 4.51 -3.02 11.10
CA GLU A 43 3.24 -2.62 11.72
C GLU A 43 2.79 -3.61 12.78
N ALA A 44 2.85 -4.92 12.50
CA ALA A 44 2.50 -5.97 13.46
C ALA A 44 3.40 -5.91 14.71
N ALA A 45 4.72 -5.76 14.52
CA ALA A 45 5.67 -5.64 15.62
C ALA A 45 5.34 -4.46 16.53
N TRP A 46 5.04 -3.30 15.92
CA TRP A 46 4.63 -2.11 16.64
C TRP A 46 3.37 -2.32 17.46
N GLN A 47 2.33 -2.92 16.87
CA GLN A 47 1.07 -3.15 17.56
C GLN A 47 1.23 -4.13 18.72
N VAL A 48 1.94 -5.24 18.54
CA VAL A 48 2.22 -6.21 19.62
C VAL A 48 3.01 -5.56 20.74
N ALA A 49 4.12 -4.89 20.43
CA ALA A 49 5.00 -4.31 21.45
C ALA A 49 4.32 -3.20 22.26
N ASN A 50 3.47 -2.38 21.65
CA ASN A 50 2.67 -1.37 22.36
C ASN A 50 1.68 -1.96 23.36
N THR A 51 1.35 -3.23 23.25
CA THR A 51 0.56 -3.93 24.28
C THR A 51 1.39 -4.43 25.46
N GLY A 52 2.72 -4.27 25.44
CA GLY A 52 3.63 -4.72 26.49
C GLY A 52 4.18 -6.14 26.31
N ILE A 53 4.02 -6.74 25.12
CA ILE A 53 4.52 -8.08 24.79
C ILE A 53 5.85 -7.94 24.02
N ARG A 54 6.82 -8.80 24.36
CA ARG A 54 8.10 -8.89 23.64
C ARG A 54 7.89 -9.39 22.22
N VAL A 55 8.62 -8.81 21.27
CA VAL A 55 8.59 -9.17 19.86
C VAL A 55 10.00 -9.46 19.36
N VAL A 56 10.14 -10.55 18.61
CA VAL A 56 11.36 -10.85 17.87
C VAL A 56 11.01 -10.81 16.37
N VAL A 57 11.58 -9.85 15.65
CA VAL A 57 11.42 -9.71 14.20
C VAL A 57 12.60 -10.38 13.51
N HIS A 58 12.34 -11.31 12.62
CA HIS A 58 13.33 -12.00 11.79
C HIS A 58 13.34 -11.39 10.41
N GLU A 59 14.39 -10.67 10.06
CA GLU A 59 14.54 -10.02 8.74
C GLU A 59 15.79 -10.56 8.05
N MET A 60 15.62 -11.11 6.84
CA MET A 60 16.73 -11.73 6.12
C MET A 60 17.77 -10.73 5.57
N ARG A 61 17.38 -9.45 5.34
CA ARG A 61 18.32 -8.42 4.87
C ARG A 61 19.14 -7.87 6.02
N PRO A 62 20.42 -7.58 5.85
CA PRO A 62 21.20 -7.64 4.59
C PRO A 62 21.82 -8.99 4.29
N VAL A 63 21.63 -10.03 5.13
CA VAL A 63 22.26 -11.36 4.93
C VAL A 63 21.85 -11.95 3.58
N ARG A 64 20.57 -11.83 3.25
CA ARG A 64 20.04 -12.18 1.93
C ARG A 64 19.18 -11.04 1.40
N MET A 65 19.61 -10.43 0.30
CA MET A 65 18.87 -9.40 -0.42
C MET A 65 17.84 -10.03 -1.36
N THR A 66 16.79 -9.27 -1.69
CA THR A 66 15.85 -9.61 -2.75
C THR A 66 16.20 -8.85 -4.03
N GLU A 67 15.56 -9.20 -5.14
CA GLU A 67 15.77 -8.49 -6.42
C GLU A 67 15.25 -7.03 -6.38
N ALA A 68 14.27 -6.73 -5.53
CA ALA A 68 13.62 -5.41 -5.48
C ALA A 68 14.20 -4.48 -4.41
N HIS A 69 14.63 -5.02 -3.26
CA HIS A 69 15.14 -4.23 -2.14
C HIS A 69 16.59 -3.77 -2.39
N ARG A 70 16.93 -2.58 -1.90
CA ARG A 70 18.24 -1.94 -2.06
C ARG A 70 18.94 -1.70 -0.73
N THR A 71 18.19 -1.67 0.37
CA THR A 71 18.68 -1.38 1.71
C THR A 71 18.31 -2.49 2.69
N ASP A 72 18.86 -2.41 3.89
CA ASP A 72 18.48 -3.26 5.03
C ASP A 72 17.40 -2.62 5.90
N GLY A 73 16.90 -1.44 5.53
CA GLY A 73 15.87 -0.70 6.24
C GLY A 73 14.53 -1.45 6.33
N CYS A 74 13.82 -1.27 7.44
CA CYS A 74 12.48 -1.79 7.61
C CYS A 74 11.48 -1.03 6.73
N ALA A 75 10.42 -1.69 6.27
CA ALA A 75 9.35 -1.12 5.47
C ALA A 75 9.83 -0.38 4.21
N GLU A 76 10.91 -0.82 3.56
CA GLU A 76 11.40 -0.22 2.32
C GLU A 76 10.33 -0.27 1.22
N LEU A 77 10.09 0.87 0.56
CA LEU A 77 9.11 1.00 -0.52
C LEU A 77 9.77 0.68 -1.88
N VAL A 78 9.52 -0.48 -2.44
CA VAL A 78 10.22 -1.00 -3.62
C VAL A 78 9.61 -0.58 -4.96
N CYS A 79 8.29 -0.38 -5.04
CA CYS A 79 7.60 -0.07 -6.29
C CYS A 79 7.34 1.43 -6.45
N SER A 80 6.47 1.98 -5.61
CA SER A 80 6.02 3.37 -5.62
C SER A 80 6.38 4.05 -4.30
N ASN A 81 6.34 5.37 -4.24
CA ASN A 81 6.41 6.12 -2.99
C ASN A 81 5.04 6.62 -2.53
N SER A 82 3.95 6.18 -3.16
CA SER A 82 2.60 6.65 -2.90
C SER A 82 1.77 5.63 -2.14
N PHE A 83 1.10 6.10 -1.11
CA PHE A 83 0.03 5.40 -0.41
C PHE A 83 -1.35 5.69 -1.02
N ARG A 84 -1.40 6.30 -2.20
CA ARG A 84 -2.61 6.69 -2.95
C ARG A 84 -3.36 7.84 -2.27
N SER A 85 -4.68 7.97 -2.53
CA SER A 85 -5.49 9.09 -2.05
C SER A 85 -5.61 9.10 -0.52
N ASP A 86 -5.45 10.28 0.10
CA ASP A 86 -5.65 10.49 1.55
C ASP A 86 -7.02 11.12 1.90
N ASP A 87 -7.93 11.18 0.93
CA ASP A 87 -9.30 11.67 1.12
C ASP A 87 -10.18 10.59 1.77
N ALA A 88 -10.29 10.62 3.09
CA ALA A 88 -11.06 9.65 3.86
C ALA A 88 -12.57 9.70 3.57
N ALA A 89 -13.11 10.82 3.11
CA ALA A 89 -14.53 10.97 2.87
C ALA A 89 -14.97 10.31 1.54
N ASN A 90 -14.12 10.36 0.51
CA ASN A 90 -14.52 9.99 -0.84
C ASN A 90 -13.75 8.80 -1.42
N ASN A 91 -12.71 8.32 -0.73
CA ASN A 91 -11.88 7.21 -1.18
C ASN A 91 -11.71 6.15 -0.10
N ALA A 92 -11.93 4.89 -0.44
CA ALA A 92 -11.83 3.79 0.52
C ALA A 92 -10.40 3.63 1.08
N VAL A 93 -9.36 3.93 0.29
CA VAL A 93 -7.98 3.92 0.79
C VAL A 93 -7.72 5.06 1.77
N GLY A 94 -8.23 6.26 1.51
CA GLY A 94 -8.14 7.38 2.48
C GLY A 94 -8.89 7.08 3.77
N LEU A 95 -10.03 6.40 3.67
CA LEU A 95 -10.74 5.89 4.85
C LEU A 95 -9.88 4.89 5.63
N LEU A 96 -9.21 3.94 4.94
CA LEU A 96 -8.28 2.99 5.58
C LEU A 96 -7.13 3.72 6.29
N HIS A 97 -6.57 4.78 5.69
CA HIS A 97 -5.58 5.64 6.36
C HIS A 97 -6.11 6.22 7.67
N ALA A 98 -7.33 6.78 7.64
CA ALA A 98 -7.95 7.37 8.81
C ALA A 98 -8.19 6.34 9.92
N GLU A 99 -8.63 5.14 9.57
CA GLU A 99 -8.83 4.03 10.49
C GLU A 99 -7.51 3.58 11.13
N MET A 100 -6.45 3.41 10.34
CA MET A 100 -5.12 3.05 10.84
C MET A 100 -4.52 4.13 11.74
N ARG A 101 -4.69 5.42 11.41
CA ARG A 101 -4.26 6.54 12.27
C ARG A 101 -4.96 6.49 13.64
N LYS A 102 -6.26 6.18 13.70
CA LYS A 102 -7.02 6.01 14.95
C LYS A 102 -6.47 4.87 15.81
N LEU A 103 -5.90 3.83 15.19
CA LEU A 103 -5.29 2.68 15.85
C LEU A 103 -3.79 2.87 16.16
N GLY A 104 -3.25 4.07 15.97
CA GLY A 104 -1.86 4.37 16.31
C GLY A 104 -0.82 3.68 15.41
N SER A 105 -1.15 3.48 14.13
CA SER A 105 -0.29 2.86 13.13
C SER A 105 1.09 3.53 13.05
N LEU A 106 2.15 2.72 13.12
CA LEU A 106 3.53 3.15 12.88
C LEU A 106 3.71 3.60 11.44
N ILE A 107 3.18 2.84 10.49
CA ILE A 107 3.33 3.11 9.06
C ILE A 107 2.67 4.43 8.70
N MET A 108 1.47 4.72 9.19
CA MET A 108 0.81 6.00 8.93
C MET A 108 1.55 7.16 9.60
N ARG A 109 2.03 6.99 10.83
CA ARG A 109 2.83 8.01 11.53
C ARG A 109 4.12 8.35 10.78
N ALA A 110 4.83 7.34 10.28
CA ALA A 110 6.05 7.53 9.50
C ALA A 110 5.74 8.19 8.14
N ALA A 111 4.62 7.81 7.50
CA ALA A 111 4.18 8.42 6.25
C ALA A 111 3.83 9.90 6.42
N ASP A 112 3.06 10.24 7.47
CA ASP A 112 2.68 11.62 7.77
C ASP A 112 3.89 12.53 8.06
N ALA A 113 4.95 11.97 8.68
CA ALA A 113 6.18 12.70 9.00
C ALA A 113 7.11 12.91 7.78
N ASN A 114 6.96 12.12 6.72
CA ASN A 114 7.85 12.11 5.55
C ASN A 114 7.13 12.44 4.24
N GLN A 115 6.04 13.21 4.30
CA GLN A 115 5.25 13.58 3.12
C GLN A 115 6.06 14.37 2.10
N VAL A 116 5.79 14.10 0.83
CA VAL A 116 6.23 14.91 -0.32
C VAL A 116 5.01 15.34 -1.14
N PRO A 117 5.08 16.48 -1.85
CA PRO A 117 3.95 16.99 -2.63
C PRO A 117 3.47 16.00 -3.69
N ALA A 118 2.18 15.66 -3.68
CA ALA A 118 1.57 14.71 -4.61
C ALA A 118 0.05 14.94 -4.83
N GLY A 119 -0.40 16.19 -4.89
CA GLY A 119 -1.81 16.52 -5.03
C GLY A 119 -2.66 15.88 -3.93
N GLY A 120 -3.76 15.24 -4.27
CA GLY A 120 -4.63 14.55 -3.30
C GLY A 120 -4.13 13.17 -2.83
N ALA A 121 -2.91 12.77 -3.17
CA ALA A 121 -2.32 11.52 -2.73
C ALA A 121 -1.36 11.75 -1.54
N LEU A 122 -1.27 10.77 -0.65
CA LEU A 122 -0.20 10.67 0.33
C LEU A 122 1.00 10.00 -0.34
N ALA A 123 2.04 10.77 -0.63
CA ALA A 123 3.33 10.28 -1.11
C ALA A 123 4.43 10.65 -0.11
N VAL A 124 5.49 9.87 -0.06
CA VAL A 124 6.55 10.02 0.93
C VAL A 124 7.94 10.06 0.30
N ASP A 125 8.87 10.70 0.99
CA ASP A 125 10.29 10.45 0.80
C ASP A 125 10.61 9.02 1.24
N ARG A 126 11.10 8.19 0.32
CA ARG A 126 11.29 6.74 0.58
C ARG A 126 12.28 6.47 1.69
N ASP A 127 13.42 7.15 1.63
CA ASP A 127 14.53 6.93 2.54
C ASP A 127 14.17 7.43 3.94
N GLY A 128 13.60 8.63 4.03
CA GLY A 128 13.11 9.19 5.28
C GLY A 128 12.01 8.35 5.92
N PHE A 129 11.08 7.82 5.12
CA PHE A 129 10.02 6.93 5.61
C PHE A 129 10.58 5.63 6.17
N SER A 130 11.44 4.93 5.42
CA SER A 130 12.05 3.67 5.87
C SER A 130 12.94 3.88 7.09
N ALA A 131 13.72 4.96 7.12
CA ALA A 131 14.53 5.33 8.28
C ALA A 131 13.68 5.58 9.53
N ALA A 132 12.55 6.30 9.40
CA ALA A 132 11.65 6.59 10.51
C ALA A 132 11.01 5.31 11.08
N VAL A 133 10.60 4.36 10.23
CA VAL A 133 10.08 3.07 10.66
C VAL A 133 11.17 2.26 11.35
N THR A 134 12.34 2.15 10.73
CA THR A 134 13.50 1.40 11.28
C THR A 134 13.90 1.92 12.65
N GLN A 135 14.04 3.24 12.79
CA GLN A 135 14.39 3.87 14.06
C GLN A 135 13.34 3.62 15.14
N ALA A 136 12.05 3.73 14.80
CA ALA A 136 10.98 3.50 15.77
C ALA A 136 10.95 2.06 16.30
N LEU A 137 11.27 1.07 15.45
CA LEU A 137 11.36 -0.32 15.87
C LEU A 137 12.60 -0.57 16.74
N HIS A 138 13.75 0.00 16.38
CA HIS A 138 14.98 -0.11 17.18
C HIS A 138 14.88 0.58 18.55
N ASP A 139 14.21 1.71 18.64
CA ASP A 139 14.04 2.46 19.88
C ASP A 139 13.02 1.82 20.83
N HIS A 140 12.22 0.87 20.36
CA HIS A 140 11.20 0.25 21.17
C HIS A 140 11.79 -0.85 22.06
N PRO A 141 11.71 -0.73 23.42
CA PRO A 141 12.41 -1.63 24.35
C PRO A 141 11.96 -3.10 24.31
N LEU A 142 10.81 -3.37 23.68
CA LEU A 142 10.24 -4.72 23.57
C LEU A 142 10.40 -5.33 22.18
N ILE A 143 11.06 -4.64 21.24
CA ILE A 143 11.28 -5.15 19.88
C ILE A 143 12.76 -5.47 19.71
N GLU A 144 13.03 -6.69 19.33
CA GLU A 144 14.35 -7.17 18.91
C GLU A 144 14.31 -7.52 17.43
N ILE A 145 15.26 -7.01 16.63
CA ILE A 145 15.38 -7.33 15.21
C ILE A 145 16.57 -8.25 15.02
N GLN A 146 16.32 -9.48 14.60
CA GLN A 146 17.32 -10.48 14.26
C GLN A 146 17.51 -10.54 12.74
N ARG A 147 18.74 -10.29 12.29
CA ARG A 147 19.11 -10.30 10.87
C ARG A 147 19.51 -11.72 10.45
N ALA A 148 18.49 -12.53 10.12
CA ALA A 148 18.65 -13.90 9.69
C ALA A 148 17.52 -14.34 8.78
N GLU A 149 17.82 -15.20 7.80
CA GLU A 149 16.80 -15.88 6.99
C GLU A 149 16.18 -17.03 7.80
N ILE A 150 14.87 -17.19 7.69
CA ILE A 150 14.16 -18.39 8.15
C ILE A 150 14.15 -19.39 7.00
N ASP A 151 14.96 -20.43 7.12
CA ASP A 151 15.08 -21.50 6.13
C ASP A 151 14.01 -22.57 6.37
N GLY A 152 12.95 -22.56 5.57
CA GLY A 152 11.78 -23.41 5.74
C GLY A 152 10.72 -22.81 6.68
N LEU A 153 10.00 -23.65 7.44
CA LEU A 153 9.00 -23.17 8.40
C LEU A 153 9.66 -22.58 9.65
N PRO A 154 9.01 -21.58 10.28
CA PRO A 154 9.41 -21.09 11.59
C PRO A 154 9.49 -22.19 12.63
N SER A 155 10.47 -22.11 13.59
CA SER A 155 10.70 -23.12 14.61
C SER A 155 9.40 -23.60 15.27
N ALA A 156 9.32 -24.89 15.52
CA ALA A 156 8.17 -25.49 16.20
C ALA A 156 8.04 -25.03 17.67
N ASP A 157 9.10 -24.54 18.26
CA ASP A 157 9.12 -24.02 19.63
C ASP A 157 8.49 -22.61 19.74
N TRP A 158 8.15 -21.98 18.62
CA TRP A 158 7.50 -20.67 18.62
C TRP A 158 5.98 -20.84 18.55
N ASP A 159 5.31 -20.57 19.64
CA ASP A 159 3.86 -20.77 19.76
C ASP A 159 3.01 -19.70 19.06
N ASN A 160 3.56 -18.51 18.82
CA ASN A 160 2.85 -17.38 18.22
C ASN A 160 3.71 -16.69 17.18
N VAL A 161 3.43 -16.95 15.92
CA VAL A 161 4.24 -16.50 14.78
C VAL A 161 3.38 -15.76 13.77
N ILE A 162 3.84 -14.58 13.32
CA ILE A 162 3.28 -13.85 12.19
C ILE A 162 4.25 -13.96 11.01
N VAL A 163 3.80 -14.55 9.91
CA VAL A 163 4.54 -14.58 8.63
C VAL A 163 4.09 -13.38 7.80
N ALA A 164 4.99 -12.40 7.64
CA ALA A 164 4.75 -11.12 6.97
C ALA A 164 5.85 -10.80 5.94
N THR A 165 6.31 -11.83 5.23
CA THR A 165 7.45 -11.76 4.29
C THR A 165 7.12 -11.08 2.96
N GLY A 166 5.84 -10.74 2.75
CA GLY A 166 5.40 -10.06 1.54
C GLY A 166 5.52 -10.92 0.27
N PRO A 167 5.51 -10.28 -0.91
CA PRO A 167 5.45 -10.99 -2.19
C PRO A 167 6.77 -11.67 -2.57
N LEU A 168 7.89 -11.22 -2.01
CA LEU A 168 9.24 -11.71 -2.31
C LEU A 168 9.75 -12.66 -1.22
N THR A 169 8.87 -13.54 -0.75
CA THR A 169 9.18 -14.60 0.21
C THR A 169 10.30 -15.50 -0.34
N SER A 170 11.24 -15.89 0.53
CA SER A 170 12.33 -16.79 0.15
C SER A 170 11.77 -18.13 -0.34
N ALA A 171 12.45 -18.74 -1.32
CA ALA A 171 12.02 -20.00 -1.90
C ALA A 171 11.85 -21.11 -0.86
N PRO A 172 12.78 -21.34 0.10
CA PRO A 172 12.62 -22.39 1.10
C PRO A 172 11.36 -22.20 1.97
N LEU A 173 11.05 -20.98 2.38
CA LEU A 173 9.84 -20.70 3.15
C LEU A 173 8.58 -20.83 2.30
N ALA A 174 8.59 -20.33 1.05
CA ALA A 174 7.47 -20.45 0.12
C ALA A 174 7.13 -21.93 -0.18
N ASP A 175 8.15 -22.76 -0.44
CA ASP A 175 7.98 -24.19 -0.68
C ASP A 175 7.45 -24.92 0.55
N ALA A 176 7.93 -24.57 1.73
CA ALA A 176 7.48 -25.16 2.99
C ALA A 176 6.01 -24.81 3.29
N ILE A 177 5.60 -23.56 3.03
CA ILE A 177 4.21 -23.12 3.14
C ILE A 177 3.34 -23.85 2.12
N GLY A 178 3.77 -23.97 0.86
CA GLY A 178 3.07 -24.69 -0.21
C GLY A 178 2.77 -26.15 0.18
N LYS A 179 3.77 -26.85 0.73
CA LYS A 179 3.60 -28.22 1.23
C LYS A 179 2.63 -28.34 2.39
N LEU A 180 2.62 -27.33 3.28
CA LEU A 180 1.76 -27.31 4.45
C LEU A 180 0.29 -27.03 4.10
N THR A 181 0.05 -26.26 3.05
CA THR A 181 -1.30 -25.85 2.62
C THR A 181 -1.91 -26.78 1.57
N ASP A 182 -1.14 -27.73 1.03
CA ASP A 182 -1.51 -28.56 -0.13
C ASP A 182 -2.00 -27.70 -1.33
N GLU A 183 -1.50 -26.47 -1.39
CA GLU A 183 -1.80 -25.53 -2.46
C GLU A 183 -0.48 -25.13 -3.17
N ASN A 184 -0.45 -25.20 -4.48
CA ASN A 184 0.58 -24.53 -5.23
C ASN A 184 0.43 -23.03 -5.00
N ALA A 185 1.47 -22.38 -4.50
CA ALA A 185 1.46 -20.95 -4.24
C ALA A 185 0.96 -20.21 -5.47
N LEU A 186 -0.15 -19.48 -5.33
CA LEU A 186 -0.66 -18.64 -6.39
C LEU A 186 0.36 -17.52 -6.66
N ALA A 187 0.56 -17.19 -7.91
CA ALA A 187 1.52 -16.17 -8.30
C ALA A 187 0.89 -15.18 -9.27
N PHE A 188 1.35 -13.93 -9.19
CA PHE A 188 1.06 -12.90 -10.18
C PHE A 188 2.30 -12.06 -10.45
N PHE A 189 2.34 -11.37 -11.58
CA PHE A 189 3.39 -10.42 -11.88
C PHE A 189 3.02 -9.01 -11.49
N ASP A 190 3.95 -8.33 -10.83
CA ASP A 190 3.91 -6.92 -10.51
C ASP A 190 5.05 -6.20 -11.23
N ALA A 191 4.76 -5.04 -11.80
CA ALA A 191 5.73 -4.25 -12.53
C ALA A 191 6.03 -2.93 -11.82
N ILE A 192 7.29 -2.49 -11.93
CA ILE A 192 7.81 -1.26 -11.32
C ILE A 192 7.97 -0.19 -12.39
N ALA A 193 7.62 1.07 -12.05
CA ALA A 193 7.81 2.22 -12.90
C ALA A 193 9.21 2.85 -12.74
N PRO A 194 9.77 3.47 -13.80
CA PRO A 194 11.05 4.18 -13.74
C PRO A 194 11.00 5.45 -12.89
N ILE A 195 12.17 5.84 -12.39
CA ILE A 195 12.43 7.11 -11.69
C ILE A 195 13.44 7.92 -12.51
N VAL A 196 13.15 9.21 -12.73
CA VAL A 196 13.93 10.14 -13.56
C VAL A 196 14.54 11.23 -12.69
N HIS A 197 15.77 11.66 -13.00
CA HIS A 197 16.38 12.84 -12.42
C HIS A 197 15.71 14.11 -12.96
N LYS A 198 15.30 15.02 -12.07
CA LYS A 198 14.61 16.27 -12.43
C LYS A 198 15.40 17.13 -13.41
N ASP A 199 16.71 17.24 -13.18
CA ASP A 199 17.58 18.11 -13.96
C ASP A 199 17.74 17.65 -15.43
N SER A 200 17.36 16.42 -15.72
CA SER A 200 17.32 15.84 -17.07
C SER A 200 16.00 16.05 -17.81
N ILE A 201 15.00 16.66 -17.15
CA ILE A 201 13.68 16.93 -17.73
C ILE A 201 13.69 18.31 -18.37
N ASP A 202 13.29 18.41 -19.65
CA ASP A 202 13.15 19.68 -20.32
C ASP A 202 11.91 20.46 -19.86
N MET A 203 12.12 21.36 -18.90
CA MET A 203 11.07 22.21 -18.36
C MET A 203 10.61 23.32 -19.32
N SER A 204 11.22 23.46 -20.50
CA SER A 204 10.67 24.32 -21.55
C SER A 204 9.47 23.68 -22.25
N VAL A 205 9.37 22.36 -22.21
CA VAL A 205 8.25 21.56 -22.74
C VAL A 205 7.29 21.15 -21.61
N ALA A 206 7.81 20.61 -20.52
CA ALA A 206 7.06 20.16 -19.36
C ALA A 206 6.65 21.31 -18.43
N TRP A 207 5.61 21.10 -17.59
CA TRP A 207 5.16 22.09 -16.61
C TRP A 207 4.67 21.44 -15.32
N PHE A 208 4.65 22.22 -14.23
CA PHE A 208 4.09 21.78 -12.96
C PHE A 208 2.60 22.04 -12.87
N GLN A 209 1.80 21.01 -12.55
CA GLN A 209 0.37 21.13 -12.23
C GLN A 209 -0.13 19.82 -11.63
N SER A 210 -0.93 19.90 -10.58
CA SER A 210 -1.76 18.79 -10.11
C SER A 210 -3.06 18.75 -10.90
N ARG A 211 -3.59 17.55 -11.17
CA ARG A 211 -4.83 17.39 -11.94
C ARG A 211 -6.00 18.09 -11.24
N TYR A 212 -6.71 18.97 -11.96
CA TYR A 212 -7.76 19.87 -11.45
C TYR A 212 -7.26 20.82 -10.35
N ASP A 213 -5.99 21.16 -10.38
CA ASP A 213 -5.32 22.05 -9.41
C ASP A 213 -5.53 21.62 -7.94
N LYS A 214 -5.71 20.30 -7.74
CA LYS A 214 -5.96 19.76 -6.40
C LYS A 214 -4.73 19.94 -5.51
N VAL A 215 -4.96 20.58 -4.38
CA VAL A 215 -4.03 20.69 -3.28
C VAL A 215 -4.27 19.52 -2.33
N GLY A 216 -3.23 18.82 -1.96
CA GLY A 216 -3.25 17.73 -0.99
C GLY A 216 -2.26 17.95 0.13
N PRO A 217 -2.04 16.96 1.02
CA PRO A 217 -1.10 17.07 2.11
C PRO A 217 0.30 17.47 1.61
N GLY A 218 0.86 18.55 2.16
CA GLY A 218 2.17 19.09 1.76
C GLY A 218 2.28 19.65 0.34
N GLY A 219 1.16 19.69 -0.42
CA GLY A 219 1.13 20.12 -1.82
C GLY A 219 0.71 21.57 -2.02
N THR A 220 0.90 22.06 -3.25
CA THR A 220 0.58 23.43 -3.69
C THR A 220 -0.46 23.49 -4.80
N GLY A 221 -0.88 22.34 -5.36
CA GLY A 221 -1.67 22.26 -6.59
C GLY A 221 -0.80 22.21 -7.85
N ALA A 222 0.51 22.33 -7.71
CA ALA A 222 1.51 22.26 -8.80
C ALA A 222 2.53 21.13 -8.53
N ASP A 223 2.07 19.95 -8.11
CA ASP A 223 2.91 18.92 -7.51
C ASP A 223 3.42 17.86 -8.51
N TYR A 224 2.88 17.83 -9.72
CA TYR A 224 3.29 16.90 -10.77
C TYR A 224 3.96 17.64 -11.93
N ILE A 225 5.03 17.07 -12.48
CA ILE A 225 5.54 17.48 -13.78
C ILE A 225 4.73 16.77 -14.87
N ASN A 226 4.29 17.53 -15.87
CA ASN A 226 3.43 17.06 -16.95
C ASN A 226 4.15 17.22 -18.29
N CYS A 227 4.31 16.12 -19.03
CA CYS A 227 4.91 16.09 -20.36
C CYS A 227 3.79 15.88 -21.39
N PRO A 228 3.45 16.88 -22.22
CA PRO A 228 2.37 16.80 -23.20
C PRO A 228 2.79 16.05 -24.46
N MET A 229 1.83 15.44 -25.13
CA MET A 229 2.02 14.79 -26.43
C MET A 229 0.92 15.24 -27.39
N THR A 230 1.31 15.47 -28.66
CA THR A 230 0.37 15.54 -29.79
C THR A 230 -0.14 14.13 -30.11
N LYS A 231 -1.11 14.04 -31.03
CA LYS A 231 -1.60 12.73 -31.49
C LYS A 231 -0.50 11.92 -32.17
N GLU A 232 0.27 12.56 -33.04
CA GLU A 232 1.35 11.93 -33.80
C GLU A 232 2.47 11.42 -32.87
N GLN A 233 2.84 12.21 -31.86
CA GLN A 233 3.83 11.82 -30.85
C GLN A 233 3.32 10.65 -29.99
N TYR A 234 2.04 10.67 -29.60
CA TYR A 234 1.42 9.59 -28.87
C TYR A 234 1.37 8.29 -29.71
N ASP A 235 0.96 8.38 -30.96
CA ASP A 235 0.88 7.23 -31.85
C ASP A 235 2.26 6.58 -32.06
N ALA A 236 3.29 7.40 -32.32
CA ALA A 236 4.68 6.94 -32.43
C ALA A 236 5.21 6.31 -31.12
N PHE A 237 4.88 6.92 -29.98
CA PHE A 237 5.23 6.37 -28.67
C PHE A 237 4.58 5.00 -28.44
N VAL A 238 3.29 4.84 -28.70
CA VAL A 238 2.57 3.56 -28.53
C VAL A 238 3.16 2.48 -29.46
N GLU A 239 3.50 2.82 -30.70
CA GLU A 239 4.17 1.89 -31.64
C GLU A 239 5.54 1.45 -31.11
N ALA A 240 6.37 2.40 -30.66
CA ALA A 240 7.67 2.10 -30.09
C ALA A 240 7.56 1.26 -28.80
N LEU A 241 6.55 1.52 -27.96
CA LEU A 241 6.28 0.81 -26.72
C LEU A 241 5.89 -0.66 -26.99
N VAL A 242 4.97 -0.88 -27.93
CA VAL A 242 4.50 -2.23 -28.29
C VAL A 242 5.62 -3.04 -28.99
N ALA A 243 6.42 -2.39 -29.84
CA ALA A 243 7.55 -2.99 -30.54
C ALA A 243 8.80 -3.18 -29.66
N GLY A 244 8.84 -2.54 -28.48
CA GLY A 244 10.00 -2.60 -27.59
C GLY A 244 10.31 -4.00 -27.10
N GLU A 245 11.62 -4.30 -26.93
CA GLU A 245 12.08 -5.59 -26.40
C GLU A 245 11.61 -5.79 -24.99
N LYS A 246 10.92 -6.90 -24.73
CA LYS A 246 10.34 -7.26 -23.44
C LYS A 246 11.18 -8.31 -22.75
N THR A 247 11.06 -8.40 -21.43
CA THR A 247 11.64 -9.49 -20.63
C THR A 247 10.94 -10.79 -21.00
N ASP A 248 11.73 -11.82 -21.30
CA ASP A 248 11.24 -13.15 -21.64
C ASP A 248 10.76 -13.85 -20.36
N PHE A 249 9.59 -14.50 -20.44
CA PHE A 249 9.10 -15.38 -19.38
C PHE A 249 9.71 -16.77 -19.53
N LYS A 250 9.93 -17.42 -18.40
CA LYS A 250 10.18 -18.86 -18.38
C LYS A 250 8.89 -19.58 -18.80
N GLU A 251 8.99 -20.75 -19.43
CA GLU A 251 7.82 -21.50 -19.93
C GLU A 251 6.72 -21.68 -18.88
N TRP A 252 7.09 -21.94 -17.63
CA TRP A 252 6.14 -22.11 -16.53
C TRP A 252 5.52 -20.78 -16.01
N GLU A 253 6.06 -19.65 -16.42
CA GLU A 253 5.55 -18.30 -16.08
C GLU A 253 4.56 -17.76 -17.13
N ALA A 254 4.52 -18.36 -18.31
CA ALA A 254 3.74 -17.87 -19.46
C ALA A 254 2.24 -17.68 -19.17
N ASN A 255 1.68 -18.46 -18.24
CA ASN A 255 0.28 -18.40 -17.83
C ASN A 255 0.04 -17.65 -16.51
N THR A 256 1.07 -17.04 -15.92
CA THR A 256 0.93 -16.28 -14.66
C THR A 256 0.26 -14.94 -14.96
N PRO A 257 -0.88 -14.61 -14.32
CA PRO A 257 -1.58 -13.36 -14.59
C PRO A 257 -0.82 -12.15 -14.05
N TYR A 258 -1.06 -10.99 -14.66
CA TYR A 258 -0.65 -9.70 -14.09
C TYR A 258 -1.70 -9.24 -13.10
N PHE A 259 -1.26 -8.54 -12.06
CA PHE A 259 -2.17 -7.78 -11.22
C PHE A 259 -2.68 -6.54 -11.99
N ASP A 260 -4.00 -6.35 -12.06
CA ASP A 260 -4.61 -5.26 -12.85
C ASP A 260 -4.17 -3.86 -12.40
N GLY A 261 -3.89 -3.66 -11.10
CA GLY A 261 -3.43 -2.39 -10.53
C GLY A 261 -1.99 -2.01 -10.90
N CYS A 262 -1.15 -2.99 -11.28
CA CYS A 262 0.26 -2.81 -11.67
C CYS A 262 0.55 -3.40 -13.06
N LEU A 263 -0.47 -3.37 -13.92
CA LEU A 263 -0.35 -3.88 -15.28
C LEU A 263 0.74 -3.11 -16.04
N PRO A 264 1.69 -3.81 -16.71
CA PRO A 264 2.69 -3.15 -17.53
C PRO A 264 2.07 -2.26 -18.60
N ILE A 265 2.66 -1.08 -18.81
CA ILE A 265 2.10 -0.06 -19.73
C ILE A 265 2.00 -0.57 -21.17
N GLU A 266 2.94 -1.40 -21.62
CA GLU A 266 2.90 -2.04 -22.93
C GLU A 266 1.75 -3.06 -23.05
N VAL A 267 1.40 -3.77 -21.97
CA VAL A 267 0.24 -4.67 -21.94
C VAL A 267 -1.06 -3.89 -21.99
N MET A 268 -1.12 -2.71 -21.33
CA MET A 268 -2.25 -1.80 -21.48
C MET A 268 -2.37 -1.28 -22.93
N ALA A 269 -1.26 -0.93 -23.56
CA ALA A 269 -1.23 -0.48 -24.96
C ALA A 269 -1.70 -1.57 -25.95
N GLU A 270 -1.34 -2.83 -25.70
CA GLU A 270 -1.77 -4.00 -26.50
C GLU A 270 -3.28 -4.25 -26.42
N ARG A 271 -3.96 -3.84 -25.33
CA ARG A 271 -5.44 -3.94 -25.20
C ARG A 271 -6.19 -2.96 -26.10
N GLY A 272 -5.52 -1.94 -26.61
CA GLY A 272 -6.09 -0.97 -27.55
C GLY A 272 -5.28 0.33 -27.59
N ARG A 273 -5.16 0.90 -28.79
CA ARG A 273 -4.31 2.08 -29.04
C ARG A 273 -4.64 3.28 -28.15
N GLU A 274 -5.92 3.48 -27.82
CA GLU A 274 -6.39 4.59 -26.97
C GLU A 274 -6.40 4.28 -25.46
N THR A 275 -6.07 3.05 -25.07
CA THR A 275 -6.17 2.63 -23.66
C THR A 275 -5.34 3.51 -22.73
N LEU A 276 -4.11 3.86 -23.12
CA LEU A 276 -3.23 4.69 -22.27
C LEU A 276 -3.77 6.11 -22.12
N ARG A 277 -4.38 6.68 -23.16
CA ARG A 277 -4.98 8.01 -23.15
C ARG A 277 -6.21 8.11 -22.24
N HIS A 278 -6.91 7.02 -22.02
CA HIS A 278 -8.03 6.92 -21.07
C HIS A 278 -7.59 6.43 -19.67
N GLY A 279 -6.34 6.00 -19.54
CA GLY A 279 -5.69 5.50 -18.33
C GLY A 279 -4.59 6.43 -17.81
N PRO A 280 -3.32 5.94 -17.74
CA PRO A 280 -2.21 6.67 -17.10
C PRO A 280 -1.82 7.97 -17.82
N MET A 281 -2.06 8.05 -19.14
CA MET A 281 -1.71 9.23 -19.95
C MET A 281 -2.90 10.17 -20.22
N LYS A 282 -3.94 10.11 -19.41
CA LYS A 282 -5.15 10.92 -19.56
C LYS A 282 -4.85 12.41 -19.46
N PRO A 283 -5.27 13.28 -20.45
CA PRO A 283 -4.97 14.72 -20.42
C PRO A 283 -5.98 15.54 -19.61
N VAL A 284 -7.13 14.98 -19.24
CA VAL A 284 -8.25 15.71 -18.63
C VAL A 284 -7.86 16.30 -17.26
N GLY A 285 -8.22 17.56 -17.01
CA GLY A 285 -7.92 18.29 -15.77
C GLY A 285 -6.50 18.88 -15.73
N LEU A 286 -5.82 18.92 -16.88
CA LEU A 286 -4.50 19.55 -17.07
C LEU A 286 -4.57 20.59 -18.18
N THR A 287 -3.92 21.74 -17.98
CA THR A 287 -3.87 22.84 -18.93
C THR A 287 -2.42 23.30 -19.10
N ASN A 288 -1.89 23.27 -20.30
CA ASN A 288 -0.55 23.78 -20.54
C ASN A 288 -0.53 25.30 -20.37
N PRO A 289 0.23 25.87 -19.40
CA PRO A 289 0.24 27.30 -19.13
C PRO A 289 0.85 28.14 -20.28
N ARG A 290 1.66 27.52 -21.15
CA ARG A 290 2.28 28.19 -22.31
C ARG A 290 1.33 28.34 -23.48
N ASP A 291 0.38 27.40 -23.63
CA ASP A 291 -0.68 27.46 -24.63
C ASP A 291 -1.97 26.87 -24.05
N PRO A 292 -2.74 27.65 -23.29
CA PRO A 292 -3.97 27.20 -22.66
C PRO A 292 -5.08 26.83 -23.66
N THR A 293 -4.94 27.25 -24.90
CA THR A 293 -5.95 27.01 -25.96
C THR A 293 -5.79 25.65 -26.61
N VAL A 294 -4.57 25.09 -26.59
CA VAL A 294 -4.28 23.78 -27.17
C VAL A 294 -4.34 22.71 -26.09
N LYS A 295 -5.26 21.78 -26.26
CA LYS A 295 -5.37 20.59 -25.40
C LYS A 295 -4.37 19.54 -25.85
N ALA A 296 -3.50 19.09 -24.95
CA ALA A 296 -2.66 17.94 -25.21
C ALA A 296 -3.52 16.71 -25.55
N TYR A 297 -3.07 15.89 -26.49
CA TYR A 297 -3.75 14.65 -26.82
C TYR A 297 -3.57 13.61 -25.71
N ALA A 298 -2.37 13.51 -25.16
CA ALA A 298 -2.03 12.71 -23.99
C ALA A 298 -1.03 13.47 -23.10
N VAL A 299 -0.90 13.10 -21.84
CA VAL A 299 0.05 13.69 -20.90
C VAL A 299 0.67 12.60 -20.04
N VAL A 300 2.00 12.58 -20.00
CA VAL A 300 2.75 11.77 -19.03
C VAL A 300 2.95 12.57 -17.76
N GLN A 301 2.57 12.01 -16.63
CA GLN A 301 2.75 12.65 -15.32
C GLN A 301 3.92 12.04 -14.56
N LEU A 302 4.74 12.91 -13.96
CA LEU A 302 5.86 12.55 -13.12
C LEU A 302 5.57 13.07 -11.70
N ARG A 303 5.65 12.19 -10.69
CA ARG A 303 5.41 12.52 -9.29
C ARG A 303 6.73 12.60 -8.54
N GLN A 304 6.87 13.59 -7.66
CA GLN A 304 8.03 13.71 -6.79
C GLN A 304 8.25 12.44 -5.97
N ASP A 305 9.48 11.92 -5.96
CA ASP A 305 9.85 10.64 -5.33
C ASP A 305 10.71 10.80 -4.07
N ASN A 306 11.30 11.98 -3.86
CA ASN A 306 12.09 12.30 -2.67
C ASN A 306 11.83 13.73 -2.17
N LYS A 307 12.14 13.98 -0.90
CA LYS A 307 11.91 15.28 -0.24
C LYS A 307 12.68 16.44 -0.89
N LEU A 308 13.87 16.17 -1.44
CA LEU A 308 14.68 17.16 -2.13
C LEU A 308 14.08 17.62 -3.46
N GLY A 309 13.10 16.92 -4.01
CA GLY A 309 12.51 17.22 -5.31
C GLY A 309 13.47 17.01 -6.48
N THR A 310 14.45 16.14 -6.34
CA THR A 310 15.46 15.83 -7.37
C THR A 310 15.12 14.58 -8.19
N LEU A 311 14.21 13.73 -7.68
CA LEU A 311 13.79 12.48 -8.31
C LEU A 311 12.27 12.46 -8.55
N TYR A 312 11.87 11.96 -9.72
CA TYR A 312 10.48 11.91 -10.13
C TYR A 312 10.10 10.52 -10.69
N ASN A 313 9.06 9.92 -10.14
CA ASN A 313 8.51 8.64 -10.58
C ASN A 313 7.55 8.84 -11.75
N MET A 314 7.67 8.03 -12.82
CA MET A 314 6.77 8.03 -13.97
C MET A 314 5.45 7.34 -13.60
N VAL A 315 4.38 8.11 -13.41
CA VAL A 315 3.10 7.62 -12.89
C VAL A 315 2.40 6.71 -13.89
N GLY A 316 2.15 5.45 -13.51
CA GLY A 316 1.46 4.48 -14.37
C GLY A 316 2.33 3.87 -15.48
N PHE A 317 3.66 4.03 -15.39
CA PHE A 317 4.63 3.52 -16.35
C PHE A 317 5.35 2.26 -15.85
N GLN A 318 4.67 1.43 -15.09
CA GLN A 318 5.14 0.09 -14.79
C GLN A 318 5.43 -0.65 -16.09
N THR A 319 6.55 -1.36 -16.18
CA THR A 319 6.98 -1.93 -17.46
C THR A 319 7.74 -3.24 -17.33
N LYS A 320 7.60 -4.12 -18.31
CA LYS A 320 8.40 -5.32 -18.54
C LYS A 320 9.41 -5.17 -19.69
N LEU A 321 9.57 -3.95 -20.24
CA LEU A 321 10.61 -3.69 -21.25
C LEU A 321 11.99 -3.95 -20.68
N LYS A 322 12.89 -4.48 -21.50
CA LYS A 322 14.32 -4.57 -21.17
C LYS A 322 14.91 -3.17 -20.98
N TYR A 323 15.94 -3.02 -20.15
CA TYR A 323 16.49 -1.71 -19.77
C TYR A 323 16.86 -0.81 -20.94
N GLY A 324 17.50 -1.36 -21.99
CA GLY A 324 17.82 -0.59 -23.20
C GLY A 324 16.58 -0.13 -23.98
N ALA A 325 15.53 -0.96 -24.02
CA ALA A 325 14.26 -0.59 -24.64
C ALA A 325 13.55 0.50 -23.87
N GLN A 326 13.54 0.45 -22.52
CA GLN A 326 12.97 1.49 -21.68
C GLN A 326 13.58 2.86 -22.00
N GLN A 327 14.91 2.96 -22.02
CA GLN A 327 15.60 4.21 -22.32
C GLN A 327 15.26 4.75 -23.71
N ARG A 328 15.24 3.90 -24.74
CA ARG A 328 14.88 4.33 -26.10
C ARG A 328 13.43 4.78 -26.20
N VAL A 329 12.50 4.01 -25.66
CA VAL A 329 11.06 4.28 -25.77
C VAL A 329 10.67 5.49 -24.94
N PHE A 330 11.11 5.58 -23.67
CA PHE A 330 10.68 6.69 -22.81
C PHE A 330 11.34 8.03 -23.19
N ARG A 331 12.48 8.02 -23.85
CA ARG A 331 13.10 9.23 -24.43
C ARG A 331 12.39 9.74 -25.69
N THR A 332 11.40 9.05 -26.23
CA THR A 332 10.52 9.61 -27.28
C THR A 332 9.44 10.53 -26.73
N ILE A 333 9.25 10.56 -25.40
CA ILE A 333 8.28 11.44 -24.74
C ILE A 333 8.82 12.87 -24.73
N PRO A 334 8.05 13.87 -25.23
CA PRO A 334 8.46 15.27 -25.20
C PRO A 334 8.78 15.75 -23.77
N GLY A 335 9.94 16.35 -23.63
CA GLY A 335 10.51 16.78 -22.34
C GLY A 335 11.34 15.71 -21.64
N LEU A 336 11.39 14.46 -22.15
CA LEU A 336 12.21 13.37 -21.61
C LEU A 336 13.28 12.88 -22.60
N GLU A 337 13.57 13.60 -23.67
CA GLU A 337 14.52 13.20 -24.73
C GLU A 337 15.92 12.97 -24.17
N LYS A 338 16.30 13.73 -23.14
CA LYS A 338 17.58 13.63 -22.45
C LYS A 338 17.46 13.03 -21.06
N ALA A 339 16.33 12.34 -20.75
CA ALA A 339 16.07 11.84 -19.42
C ALA A 339 17.17 10.88 -18.93
N GLU A 340 17.63 11.13 -17.71
CA GLU A 340 18.52 10.28 -16.96
C GLU A 340 17.69 9.51 -15.91
N PHE A 341 17.78 8.18 -15.96
CA PHE A 341 17.00 7.32 -15.09
C PHE A 341 17.80 6.96 -13.84
N ALA A 342 17.34 7.42 -12.67
CA ALA A 342 17.89 7.01 -11.39
C ALA A 342 17.59 5.54 -11.12
N ARG A 343 16.44 5.05 -11.62
CA ARG A 343 16.05 3.64 -11.61
C ARG A 343 15.21 3.34 -12.85
N LEU A 344 15.46 2.21 -13.47
CA LEU A 344 14.63 1.65 -14.52
C LEU A 344 13.54 0.76 -13.90
N GLY A 345 12.46 0.58 -14.64
CA GLY A 345 11.38 -0.33 -14.28
C GLY A 345 11.81 -1.80 -14.36
N GLY A 346 11.02 -2.67 -13.80
CA GLY A 346 11.26 -4.10 -13.79
C GLY A 346 10.00 -4.90 -13.49
N LEU A 347 10.08 -6.20 -13.67
CA LEU A 347 9.00 -7.14 -13.40
C LEU A 347 9.41 -8.06 -12.26
N HIS A 348 8.53 -8.25 -11.29
CA HIS A 348 8.71 -9.17 -10.17
C HIS A 348 7.57 -10.17 -10.12
N ARG A 349 7.90 -11.41 -9.78
CA ARG A 349 6.92 -12.44 -9.50
C ARG A 349 6.57 -12.40 -8.01
N ASN A 350 5.31 -12.16 -7.74
CA ASN A 350 4.76 -12.10 -6.38
C ASN A 350 4.09 -13.43 -6.03
N THR A 351 4.24 -13.86 -4.80
CA THR A 351 3.59 -15.06 -4.27
C THR A 351 2.51 -14.66 -3.26
N PHE A 352 1.34 -15.31 -3.32
CA PHE A 352 0.27 -15.14 -2.35
C PHE A 352 -0.42 -16.47 -2.04
N LEU A 353 -1.24 -16.49 -0.99
CA LEU A 353 -2.01 -17.64 -0.55
C LEU A 353 -3.44 -17.55 -1.08
N ASN A 354 -4.07 -18.70 -1.28
CA ASN A 354 -5.53 -18.79 -1.38
C ASN A 354 -6.13 -18.63 0.03
N SER A 355 -6.05 -17.42 0.56
CA SER A 355 -6.35 -17.14 1.96
C SER A 355 -7.73 -17.55 2.42
N PRO A 356 -8.83 -17.42 1.62
CA PRO A 356 -10.15 -17.92 2.02
C PRO A 356 -10.18 -19.40 2.35
N LYS A 357 -9.34 -20.21 1.67
CA LYS A 357 -9.22 -21.65 1.97
C LYS A 357 -8.28 -21.91 3.14
N CYS A 358 -7.14 -21.22 3.18
CA CYS A 358 -6.04 -21.55 4.08
C CYS A 358 -6.16 -20.90 5.45
N LEU A 359 -6.78 -19.70 5.55
CA LEU A 359 -6.81 -18.92 6.78
C LEU A 359 -8.18 -18.93 7.45
N ASP A 360 -8.17 -18.81 8.78
CA ASP A 360 -9.36 -18.53 9.57
C ASP A 360 -9.65 -17.01 9.66
N SER A 361 -10.71 -16.61 10.34
CA SER A 361 -11.11 -15.21 10.53
C SER A 361 -10.11 -14.37 11.33
N GLN A 362 -9.14 -15.00 11.97
CA GLN A 362 -8.06 -14.37 12.72
C GLN A 362 -6.72 -14.45 11.98
N LEU A 363 -6.74 -14.74 10.66
CA LEU A 363 -5.56 -14.88 9.80
C LEU A 363 -4.63 -16.04 10.19
N ARG A 364 -5.06 -16.98 11.02
CA ARG A 364 -4.28 -18.17 11.37
C ARG A 364 -4.40 -19.22 10.27
N LEU A 365 -3.29 -19.90 10.00
CA LEU A 365 -3.28 -21.01 9.08
C LEU A 365 -4.09 -22.19 9.67
N ARG A 366 -5.14 -22.61 8.99
CA ARG A 366 -6.02 -23.72 9.46
C ARG A 366 -5.27 -25.01 9.74
N ALA A 367 -4.26 -25.33 8.88
CA ALA A 367 -3.40 -26.50 9.03
C ALA A 367 -2.45 -26.40 10.23
N GLN A 368 -2.07 -25.16 10.64
CA GLN A 368 -1.13 -24.94 11.76
C GLN A 368 -1.43 -23.57 12.44
N PRO A 369 -2.39 -23.52 13.38
CA PRO A 369 -2.93 -22.29 13.96
C PRO A 369 -1.93 -21.40 14.71
N ARG A 370 -0.75 -21.89 15.09
CA ARG A 370 0.32 -21.06 15.66
C ARG A 370 0.92 -20.08 14.65
N LEU A 371 0.74 -20.36 13.33
CA LEU A 371 1.20 -19.50 12.24
C LEU A 371 0.04 -18.60 11.79
N ARG A 372 0.28 -17.29 11.82
CA ARG A 372 -0.62 -16.26 11.31
C ARG A 372 0.05 -15.59 10.12
N PHE A 373 -0.72 -15.21 9.12
CA PHE A 373 -0.22 -14.55 7.92
C PHE A 373 -0.68 -13.11 7.84
N ALA A 374 0.19 -12.23 7.32
CA ALA A 374 -0.12 -10.81 7.17
C ALA A 374 0.50 -10.21 5.89
N GLY A 375 -0.09 -9.10 5.45
CA GLY A 375 0.38 -8.35 4.30
C GLY A 375 -0.01 -8.97 2.97
N GLN A 376 0.71 -8.60 1.91
CA GLN A 376 0.37 -8.95 0.53
C GLN A 376 0.25 -10.46 0.27
N MET A 377 0.99 -11.28 1.02
CA MET A 377 0.84 -12.74 0.97
C MET A 377 -0.59 -13.23 1.21
N THR A 378 -1.40 -12.48 1.92
CA THR A 378 -2.79 -12.85 2.21
C THR A 378 -3.78 -12.49 1.10
N GLY A 379 -3.30 -11.96 -0.04
CA GLY A 379 -4.16 -11.54 -1.14
C GLY A 379 -4.80 -10.17 -0.97
N CYS A 380 -4.30 -9.33 -0.05
CA CYS A 380 -4.50 -7.90 -0.13
C CYS A 380 -3.44 -7.28 -1.04
N GLU A 381 -3.81 -6.26 -1.80
CA GLU A 381 -2.89 -5.56 -2.71
C GLU A 381 -2.76 -4.11 -2.30
N GLY A 382 -1.49 -3.62 -2.25
CA GLY A 382 -1.14 -2.25 -1.89
C GLY A 382 -0.41 -2.14 -0.55
N TYR A 383 0.35 -1.06 -0.41
CA TYR A 383 1.19 -0.80 0.78
C TYR A 383 0.36 -0.64 2.05
N VAL A 384 -0.71 0.15 1.95
CA VAL A 384 -1.58 0.44 3.10
C VAL A 384 -2.39 -0.77 3.50
N GLU A 385 -2.91 -1.51 2.51
CA GLU A 385 -3.62 -2.76 2.75
C GLU A 385 -2.71 -3.79 3.42
N SER A 386 -1.48 -3.92 2.96
CA SER A 386 -0.48 -4.81 3.58
C SER A 386 -0.21 -4.42 5.02
N ALA A 387 0.03 -3.13 5.29
CA ALA A 387 0.25 -2.61 6.64
C ALA A 387 -0.98 -2.82 7.53
N SER A 388 -2.20 -2.57 7.01
CA SER A 388 -3.45 -2.72 7.76
C SER A 388 -3.71 -4.16 8.20
N ILE A 389 -3.40 -5.13 7.35
CA ILE A 389 -3.49 -6.55 7.73
C ILE A 389 -2.38 -6.91 8.72
N GLY A 390 -1.20 -6.29 8.63
CA GLY A 390 -0.16 -6.37 9.66
C GLY A 390 -0.63 -5.86 11.01
N LEU A 391 -1.32 -4.70 11.03
CA LEU A 391 -1.92 -4.12 12.21
C LEU A 391 -2.89 -5.08 12.88
N ILE A 392 -3.85 -5.62 12.13
CA ILE A 392 -4.85 -6.57 12.64
C ILE A 392 -4.17 -7.86 13.13
N ALA A 393 -3.23 -8.41 12.37
CA ALA A 393 -2.50 -9.60 12.76
C ALA A 393 -1.73 -9.41 14.07
N GLY A 394 -1.11 -8.22 14.25
CA GLY A 394 -0.44 -7.84 15.49
C GLY A 394 -1.39 -7.79 16.69
N LEU A 395 -2.57 -7.16 16.53
CA LEU A 395 -3.58 -7.10 17.57
C LEU A 395 -4.11 -8.49 17.96
N TYR A 396 -4.36 -9.36 16.97
CA TYR A 396 -4.76 -10.76 17.25
C TYR A 396 -3.65 -11.55 17.94
N ALA A 397 -2.40 -11.42 17.49
CA ALA A 397 -1.28 -12.11 18.13
C ALA A 397 -1.08 -11.65 19.58
N ALA A 398 -1.27 -10.36 19.84
CA ALA A 398 -1.20 -9.81 21.20
C ALA A 398 -2.34 -10.33 22.07
N ALA A 399 -3.55 -10.44 21.54
CA ALA A 399 -4.68 -11.03 22.28
C ALA A 399 -4.43 -12.51 22.61
N ASP A 400 -3.93 -13.28 21.63
CA ASP A 400 -3.58 -14.69 21.85
C ASP A 400 -2.51 -14.87 22.94
N ALA A 401 -1.42 -14.08 22.88
CA ALA A 401 -0.37 -14.14 23.90
C ALA A 401 -0.87 -13.87 25.33
N ARG A 402 -2.01 -13.20 25.43
CA ARG A 402 -2.69 -12.94 26.71
C ARG A 402 -3.85 -13.91 27.00
N SER A 403 -4.07 -14.91 26.15
CA SER A 403 -5.21 -15.80 26.24
C SER A 403 -6.55 -15.07 26.24
N GLN A 404 -6.62 -13.96 25.48
CA GLN A 404 -7.82 -13.13 25.30
C GLN A 404 -8.40 -13.32 23.90
N SER A 405 -9.70 -13.11 23.77
CA SER A 405 -10.38 -13.07 22.48
C SER A 405 -10.54 -11.61 22.04
N LEU A 406 -10.16 -11.32 20.81
CA LEU A 406 -10.39 -10.03 20.17
C LEU A 406 -11.39 -10.22 19.03
N ALA A 407 -12.51 -9.49 19.07
CA ALA A 407 -13.49 -9.51 17.99
C ALA A 407 -12.88 -8.86 16.72
N PRO A 408 -13.24 -9.35 15.52
CA PRO A 408 -12.80 -8.71 14.28
C PRO A 408 -13.36 -7.29 14.15
N PRO A 409 -12.66 -6.38 13.48
CA PRO A 409 -13.24 -5.10 13.12
C PRO A 409 -14.53 -5.28 12.33
N PRO A 410 -15.55 -4.42 12.56
CA PRO A 410 -16.84 -4.55 11.87
C PRO A 410 -16.68 -4.55 10.34
N ALA A 411 -17.41 -5.38 9.62
CA ALA A 411 -17.41 -5.44 8.15
C ALA A 411 -17.80 -4.10 7.48
N THR A 412 -18.35 -3.18 8.25
CA THR A 412 -18.67 -1.80 7.82
C THR A 412 -17.47 -0.87 7.80
N THR A 413 -16.35 -1.25 8.39
CA THR A 413 -15.06 -0.51 8.37
C THR A 413 -14.21 -0.93 7.17
N ALA A 414 -13.22 -0.13 6.79
CA ALA A 414 -12.28 -0.50 5.73
C ALA A 414 -11.42 -1.70 6.16
N LEU A 415 -10.96 -1.72 7.41
CA LEU A 415 -10.23 -2.84 8.02
C LEU A 415 -11.04 -4.13 7.97
N GLY A 416 -12.29 -4.09 8.44
CA GLY A 416 -13.16 -5.27 8.47
C GLY A 416 -13.60 -5.74 7.09
N SER A 417 -13.86 -4.81 6.15
CA SER A 417 -14.17 -5.14 4.75
C SER A 417 -13.00 -5.85 4.06
N LEU A 418 -11.76 -5.37 4.27
CA LEU A 418 -10.57 -5.99 3.70
C LEU A 418 -10.30 -7.36 4.34
N LEU A 419 -10.41 -7.46 5.66
CA LEU A 419 -10.30 -8.74 6.37
C LEU A 419 -11.33 -9.75 5.86
N GLY A 420 -12.59 -9.32 5.67
CA GLY A 420 -13.66 -10.16 5.12
C GLY A 420 -13.34 -10.66 3.71
N HIS A 421 -12.73 -9.83 2.85
CA HIS A 421 -12.26 -10.26 1.53
C HIS A 421 -11.22 -11.38 1.64
N ILE A 422 -10.20 -11.19 2.50
CA ILE A 422 -9.09 -12.14 2.68
C ILE A 422 -9.60 -13.47 3.27
N THR A 423 -10.53 -13.43 4.22
CA THR A 423 -11.02 -14.63 4.92
C THR A 423 -12.27 -15.25 4.29
N GLY A 424 -12.69 -14.75 3.13
CA GLY A 424 -13.80 -15.33 2.35
C GLY A 424 -15.20 -14.88 2.76
N GLY A 425 -15.35 -13.90 3.67
CA GLY A 425 -16.66 -13.42 4.15
C GLY A 425 -17.57 -12.82 3.08
N HIS A 426 -17.02 -12.42 1.93
CA HIS A 426 -17.80 -11.93 0.78
C HIS A 426 -18.28 -13.05 -0.15
N ILE A 427 -17.68 -14.24 -0.09
CA ILE A 427 -17.97 -15.36 -1.00
C ILE A 427 -19.29 -16.02 -0.59
N GLU A 428 -19.61 -16.03 0.67
CA GLU A 428 -20.84 -16.64 1.20
C GLU A 428 -22.11 -15.82 0.90
N THR A 429 -21.96 -14.51 0.62
CA THR A 429 -23.08 -13.59 0.39
C THR A 429 -23.34 -13.29 -1.09
N ILE A 430 -22.44 -13.68 -1.98
CA ILE A 430 -22.58 -13.49 -3.42
C ILE A 430 -22.81 -14.87 -4.05
N ASP A 431 -24.01 -15.09 -4.56
CA ASP A 431 -24.44 -16.29 -5.31
C ASP A 431 -23.74 -16.34 -6.69
N ALA A 432 -22.44 -16.37 -6.67
CA ALA A 432 -21.57 -16.38 -7.84
C ALA A 432 -20.61 -17.54 -7.71
N GLY A 433 -20.84 -18.61 -8.44
CA GLY A 433 -20.04 -19.83 -8.52
C GLY A 433 -18.54 -19.73 -8.14
N PRO A 434 -17.75 -20.75 -8.18
CA PRO A 434 -16.38 -20.76 -7.65
C PRO A 434 -15.53 -19.75 -8.42
N ARG A 435 -15.49 -18.49 -7.94
CA ARG A 435 -14.54 -17.48 -8.43
C ARG A 435 -13.20 -17.76 -7.78
N SER A 436 -12.15 -17.83 -8.60
CA SER A 436 -10.80 -17.87 -8.09
C SER A 436 -10.55 -16.61 -7.25
N PHE A 437 -10.04 -16.78 -6.01
CA PHE A 437 -9.61 -15.68 -5.16
C PHE A 437 -8.52 -14.86 -5.87
N GLN A 438 -8.68 -13.55 -5.89
CA GLN A 438 -7.73 -12.62 -6.51
C GLN A 438 -7.30 -11.55 -5.52
N PRO A 439 -6.00 -11.16 -5.53
CA PRO A 439 -5.54 -10.00 -4.77
C PRO A 439 -6.36 -8.76 -5.09
N MET A 440 -6.67 -7.95 -4.07
CA MET A 440 -7.52 -6.78 -4.23
C MET A 440 -7.09 -5.63 -3.34
N ASN A 441 -7.19 -4.41 -3.89
CA ASN A 441 -7.12 -3.19 -3.12
C ASN A 441 -8.45 -2.92 -2.40
N ILE A 442 -8.38 -2.20 -1.28
CA ILE A 442 -9.59 -1.70 -0.62
C ILE A 442 -10.38 -0.78 -1.56
N ASN A 443 -11.67 -1.03 -1.66
CA ASN A 443 -12.60 -0.24 -2.45
C ASN A 443 -14.01 -0.29 -1.83
N PHE A 444 -14.85 0.70 -2.14
CA PHE A 444 -16.20 0.76 -1.56
C PHE A 444 -17.15 -0.37 -1.97
N GLY A 445 -16.78 -1.19 -2.95
CA GLY A 445 -17.52 -2.40 -3.33
C GLY A 445 -17.43 -3.54 -2.31
N LEU A 446 -16.40 -3.51 -1.44
CA LEU A 446 -16.22 -4.49 -0.37
C LEU A 446 -17.11 -4.21 0.86
N PHE A 447 -17.62 -2.98 1.00
CA PHE A 447 -18.41 -2.60 2.16
C PHE A 447 -19.87 -3.06 2.04
N PRO A 448 -20.47 -3.49 3.14
CA PRO A 448 -21.90 -3.76 3.18
C PRO A 448 -22.71 -2.51 2.76
N PRO A 449 -23.83 -2.70 2.04
CA PRO A 449 -24.65 -1.58 1.59
C PRO A 449 -25.16 -0.75 2.78
N LEU A 450 -25.49 0.52 2.52
CA LEU A 450 -26.18 1.38 3.48
C LEU A 450 -27.65 0.93 3.56
N ALA A 451 -28.18 0.79 4.78
CA ALA A 451 -29.59 0.49 4.99
C ALA A 451 -30.48 1.62 4.41
N SER A 452 -30.04 2.89 4.54
CA SER A 452 -30.74 4.07 4.02
C SER A 452 -29.74 4.98 3.30
N PRO A 453 -29.52 4.78 1.99
CA PRO A 453 -28.65 5.68 1.21
C PRO A 453 -29.21 7.11 1.17
N PRO A 454 -28.34 8.14 1.24
CA PRO A 454 -28.77 9.52 1.15
C PRO A 454 -29.43 9.83 -0.21
N THR A 455 -30.58 10.52 -0.16
CA THR A 455 -31.37 10.91 -1.35
C THR A 455 -31.47 12.41 -1.54
N LYS A 456 -31.12 13.19 -0.50
CA LYS A 456 -31.19 14.65 -0.46
C LYS A 456 -29.90 15.24 0.09
N ASN A 457 -29.58 16.45 -0.35
CA ASN A 457 -28.57 17.31 0.24
C ASN A 457 -29.01 17.83 1.62
N PRO A 458 -28.09 18.40 2.44
CA PRO A 458 -28.44 19.03 3.74
C PRO A 458 -29.48 20.17 3.65
N ASP A 459 -29.55 20.85 2.50
CA ASP A 459 -30.52 21.90 2.20
C ASP A 459 -31.91 21.37 1.79
N GLY A 460 -32.09 20.03 1.74
CA GLY A 460 -33.33 19.36 1.37
C GLY A 460 -33.50 19.13 -0.14
N THR A 461 -32.63 19.65 -1.00
CA THR A 461 -32.66 19.41 -2.45
C THR A 461 -32.33 17.94 -2.79
N ARG A 462 -32.92 17.42 -3.86
CA ARG A 462 -32.71 16.02 -4.26
C ARG A 462 -31.35 15.84 -4.92
N LEU A 463 -30.56 14.90 -4.45
CA LEU A 463 -29.29 14.51 -5.05
C LEU A 463 -29.46 14.01 -6.49
N ARG A 464 -28.57 14.43 -7.41
CA ARG A 464 -28.59 14.04 -8.84
C ARG A 464 -27.21 13.59 -9.31
N GLY A 465 -27.19 12.71 -10.29
CA GLY A 465 -25.95 12.29 -10.97
C GLY A 465 -24.80 11.92 -10.02
N ASN A 466 -23.66 12.60 -10.17
CA ASN A 466 -22.47 12.36 -9.36
C ASN A 466 -22.64 12.70 -7.87
N GLU A 467 -23.54 13.64 -7.51
CA GLU A 467 -23.82 13.99 -6.11
C GLU A 467 -24.27 12.78 -5.30
N LYS A 468 -25.10 11.88 -5.90
CA LYS A 468 -25.52 10.63 -5.23
C LYS A 468 -24.34 9.73 -4.91
N THR A 469 -23.39 9.64 -5.85
CA THR A 469 -22.20 8.80 -5.69
C THR A 469 -21.32 9.36 -4.57
N VAL A 470 -21.08 10.66 -4.57
CA VAL A 470 -20.30 11.35 -3.52
C VAL A 470 -20.97 11.19 -2.15
N ALA A 471 -22.26 11.53 -2.05
CA ALA A 471 -23.00 11.43 -0.78
C ALA A 471 -23.04 9.99 -0.24
N ARG A 472 -23.19 8.98 -1.13
CA ARG A 472 -23.13 7.58 -0.74
C ARG A 472 -21.75 7.20 -0.16
N LYS A 473 -20.65 7.60 -0.80
CA LYS A 473 -19.30 7.35 -0.32
C LYS A 473 -19.07 7.99 1.05
N GLN A 474 -19.44 9.25 1.20
CA GLN A 474 -19.32 9.98 2.46
C GLN A 474 -20.13 9.32 3.59
N ALA A 475 -21.34 8.85 3.30
CA ALA A 475 -22.15 8.14 4.28
C ALA A 475 -21.54 6.79 4.69
N ILE A 476 -20.94 6.04 3.75
CA ILE A 476 -20.20 4.81 4.06
C ILE A 476 -19.00 5.13 4.95
N SER A 477 -18.22 6.15 4.61
CA SER A 477 -17.05 6.56 5.40
C SER A 477 -17.42 7.02 6.80
N ALA A 478 -18.46 7.82 6.94
CA ALA A 478 -18.95 8.28 8.25
C ALA A 478 -19.41 7.10 9.12
N ARG A 479 -20.17 6.14 8.54
CA ARG A 479 -20.58 4.91 9.24
C ARG A 479 -19.35 4.12 9.68
N ALA A 480 -18.39 3.92 8.79
CA ALA A 480 -17.19 3.13 9.06
C ALA A 480 -16.39 3.70 10.24
N LEU A 481 -16.14 5.01 10.27
CA LEU A 481 -15.41 5.65 11.35
C LEU A 481 -16.17 5.58 12.69
N SER A 482 -17.50 5.75 12.68
CA SER A 482 -18.33 5.59 13.87
C SER A 482 -18.34 4.16 14.41
N ASP A 483 -18.39 3.16 13.51
CA ASP A 483 -18.39 1.75 13.90
C ASP A 483 -17.01 1.34 14.42
N LEU A 484 -15.92 1.89 13.84
CA LEU A 484 -14.57 1.68 14.35
C LEU A 484 -14.38 2.27 15.74
N ASP A 485 -14.87 3.48 15.99
CA ASP A 485 -14.76 4.13 17.31
C ASP A 485 -15.46 3.28 18.39
N ARG A 486 -16.63 2.71 18.09
CA ARG A 486 -17.30 1.77 18.99
C ARG A 486 -16.49 0.49 19.19
N TRP A 487 -15.98 -0.09 18.12
CA TRP A 487 -15.16 -1.31 18.20
C TRP A 487 -13.89 -1.08 19.04
N ILE A 488 -13.23 0.07 18.89
CA ILE A 488 -12.06 0.44 19.71
C ILE A 488 -12.47 0.53 21.19
N ALA A 489 -13.56 1.20 21.49
CA ALA A 489 -14.05 1.36 22.86
C ALA A 489 -14.41 0.03 23.52
N ASP A 490 -14.99 -0.90 22.75
CA ASP A 490 -15.44 -2.18 23.26
C ASP A 490 -14.32 -3.24 23.40
N ASN A 491 -13.27 -3.14 22.59
CA ASN A 491 -12.26 -4.20 22.46
C ASN A 491 -10.83 -3.76 22.84
N LEU A 492 -10.49 -2.47 22.69
CA LEU A 492 -9.16 -1.96 22.95
C LEU A 492 -9.23 -0.97 24.13
N HIS A 493 -9.10 -1.51 25.36
CA HIS A 493 -9.07 -0.66 26.55
C HIS A 493 -7.81 0.22 26.53
N VAL A 494 -8.01 1.52 26.37
CA VAL A 494 -6.95 2.52 26.54
C VAL A 494 -6.70 2.63 28.05
N ALA A 495 -5.56 2.18 28.51
CA ALA A 495 -5.11 2.52 29.87
C ALA A 495 -4.79 4.02 29.87
N VAL A 496 -5.71 4.83 30.38
CA VAL A 496 -5.41 6.22 30.72
C VAL A 496 -4.41 6.14 31.86
N ALA A 497 -3.15 6.46 31.57
CA ALA A 497 -2.16 6.65 32.63
C ALA A 497 -2.59 7.88 33.42
N ALA A 498 -2.96 7.66 34.67
CA ALA A 498 -3.17 8.69 35.66
C ALA A 498 -1.86 9.42 36.02
#